data_9cffaaa318e38d68bfa6f375bac9e99a
#
_entry.id   9cffaaa318e38d68bfa6f375bac9e99a
#
_cell.length_a   1.000
_cell.length_b   1.000
_cell.length_c   1.000
_cell.angle_alpha   90.00
_cell.angle_beta   90.00
_cell.angle_gamma   90.00
#
_symmetry.space_group_name_H-M   'P 1'
#
loop_
_entity.id
_entity.type
_entity.pdbx_description
1 polymer ?
#
loop_
_entity_poly.entity_id
_entity_poly.type
_entity_poly.pdbx_seq_one_letter_code
_entity_poly.pdbx_strand_id
1 'polypeptide(L)'
;MRRVMLVVLLLASSPAWPGWVQMSSEGAGSIMYADPDTIKIDGQLRRVTELHDFKAPDKTRGNRSTKVVSEYDCKEGRIRILQEEYFSGQMGAGERLGGSTEPTDWFSLAPGTRGWTLLNFVCSR
;
A
#
# COMPACT_ATOMS: atom_id res chain seq x y z
N MET A 1 36.29 14.81 -44.49
CA MET A 1 34.99 14.20 -44.17
C MET A 1 34.88 14.08 -42.67
N ARG A 2 34.04 14.88 -42.06
CA ARG A 2 33.74 14.76 -40.63
C ARG A 2 32.67 13.70 -40.43
N ARG A 3 33.00 12.61 -39.77
CA ARG A 3 32.01 11.63 -39.31
C ARG A 3 31.33 12.22 -38.06
N VAL A 4 30.07 12.61 -38.21
CA VAL A 4 29.23 12.97 -37.10
C VAL A 4 28.80 11.68 -36.41
N MET A 5 29.39 11.38 -35.26
CA MET A 5 28.95 10.28 -34.41
C MET A 5 27.70 10.76 -33.67
N LEU A 6 26.53 10.29 -34.13
CA LEU A 6 25.27 10.45 -33.38
C LEU A 6 25.35 9.59 -32.16
N VAL A 7 25.62 10.19 -30.99
CA VAL A 7 25.44 9.56 -29.72
C VAL A 7 23.95 9.53 -29.43
N VAL A 8 23.31 8.40 -29.69
CA VAL A 8 21.94 8.17 -29.26
C VAL A 8 22.00 7.95 -27.75
N LEU A 9 21.67 8.98 -26.98
CA LEU A 9 21.40 8.83 -25.55
C LEU A 9 20.11 8.03 -25.41
N LEU A 10 20.23 6.72 -25.16
CA LEU A 10 19.15 5.91 -24.67
C LEU A 10 18.82 6.38 -23.24
N LEU A 11 17.82 7.26 -23.13
CA LEU A 11 17.19 7.56 -21.86
C LEU A 11 16.46 6.27 -21.43
N ALA A 12 17.12 5.47 -20.59
CA ALA A 12 16.47 4.38 -19.90
C ALA A 12 15.47 5.00 -18.92
N SER A 13 14.19 5.04 -19.31
CA SER A 13 13.10 5.34 -18.39
C SER A 13 13.03 4.18 -17.39
N SER A 14 13.48 4.41 -16.16
CA SER A 14 13.24 3.48 -15.06
C SER A 14 11.73 3.35 -14.89
N PRO A 15 11.16 2.10 -14.87
CA PRO A 15 9.76 1.94 -14.53
C PRO A 15 9.55 2.56 -13.14
N ALA A 16 8.53 3.44 -13.04
CA ALA A 16 8.13 4.01 -11.76
C ALA A 16 7.51 2.89 -10.92
N TRP A 17 8.33 2.20 -10.14
CA TRP A 17 7.86 1.28 -9.12
C TRP A 17 7.19 2.10 -8.01
N PRO A 18 5.99 1.72 -7.54
CA PRO A 18 5.45 2.29 -6.31
C PRO A 18 6.48 2.15 -5.20
N GLY A 19 6.63 3.17 -4.38
CA GLY A 19 7.58 3.18 -3.26
C GLY A 19 7.13 2.30 -2.10
N TRP A 20 6.76 1.03 -2.37
CA TRP A 20 6.30 0.10 -1.34
C TRP A 20 7.38 -0.23 -0.33
N VAL A 21 7.11 0.05 0.94
CA VAL A 21 7.93 -0.35 2.07
C VAL A 21 7.24 -1.52 2.78
N GLN A 22 7.97 -2.61 2.94
CA GLN A 22 7.43 -3.79 3.63
C GLN A 22 7.25 -3.49 5.12
N MET A 23 6.06 -3.72 5.62
CA MET A 23 5.67 -3.39 7.00
C MET A 23 5.45 -4.62 7.89
N SER A 24 5.43 -5.81 7.32
CA SER A 24 5.24 -7.05 8.08
C SER A 24 6.11 -8.18 7.55
N SER A 25 6.40 -9.16 8.41
CA SER A 25 7.12 -10.37 8.03
C SER A 25 6.21 -11.39 7.36
N GLU A 26 6.80 -12.36 6.65
CA GLU A 26 6.11 -13.35 5.82
C GLU A 26 5.25 -14.37 6.58
N GLY A 27 5.25 -14.37 7.92
CA GLY A 27 4.68 -15.46 8.73
C GLY A 27 3.15 -15.61 8.73
N ALA A 28 2.39 -14.66 8.22
CA ALA A 28 0.94 -14.56 8.42
C ALA A 28 0.10 -14.81 7.15
N GLY A 29 0.65 -15.43 6.09
CA GLY A 29 -0.06 -15.69 4.84
C GLY A 29 -0.22 -14.48 3.93
N SER A 30 0.05 -13.28 4.42
CA SER A 30 0.10 -12.04 3.65
C SER A 30 1.24 -11.15 4.13
N ILE A 31 1.75 -10.35 3.19
CA ILE A 31 2.73 -9.30 3.48
C ILE A 31 2.05 -7.96 3.30
N MET A 32 2.23 -7.06 4.25
CA MET A 32 1.70 -5.70 4.18
C MET A 32 2.80 -4.73 3.78
N TYR A 33 2.46 -3.84 2.86
CA TYR A 33 3.31 -2.76 2.38
C TYR A 33 2.60 -1.42 2.57
N ALA A 34 3.36 -0.37 2.79
CA ALA A 34 2.86 1.00 2.75
C ALA A 34 3.70 1.82 1.76
N ASP A 35 3.06 2.77 1.10
CA ASP A 35 3.74 3.74 0.24
C ASP A 35 3.85 5.07 0.98
N PRO A 36 5.02 5.41 1.54
CA PRO A 36 5.18 6.64 2.33
C PRO A 36 4.99 7.92 1.50
N ASP A 37 5.17 7.87 0.18
CA ASP A 37 4.97 9.02 -0.69
C ASP A 37 3.49 9.40 -0.82
N THR A 38 2.58 8.49 -0.44
CA THR A 38 1.13 8.74 -0.45
C THR A 38 0.61 9.33 0.86
N ILE A 39 1.46 9.46 1.88
CA ILE A 39 1.03 9.93 3.20
C ILE A 39 0.56 11.38 3.11
N LYS A 40 -0.70 11.60 3.51
CA LYS A 40 -1.30 12.93 3.64
C LYS A 40 -1.58 13.21 5.11
N ILE A 41 -1.13 14.37 5.56
CA ILE A 41 -1.26 14.80 6.94
C ILE A 41 -2.42 15.79 7.04
N ASP A 42 -3.37 15.50 7.94
CA ASP A 42 -4.49 16.39 8.29
C ASP A 42 -4.64 16.39 9.82
N GLY A 43 -3.96 17.33 10.48
CA GLY A 43 -3.93 17.40 11.94
C GLY A 43 -3.39 16.08 12.54
N GLN A 44 -4.19 15.43 13.39
CA GLN A 44 -3.87 14.15 13.99
C GLN A 44 -4.11 12.95 13.06
N LEU A 45 -4.69 13.17 11.88
CA LEU A 45 -5.01 12.12 10.93
C LEU A 45 -3.88 11.95 9.90
N ARG A 46 -3.67 10.70 9.49
CA ARG A 46 -2.75 10.32 8.42
C ARG A 46 -3.47 9.40 7.45
N ARG A 47 -3.48 9.77 6.18
CA ARG A 47 -4.03 8.93 5.11
C ARG A 47 -2.87 8.35 4.31
N VAL A 48 -2.91 7.05 4.02
CA VAL A 48 -1.84 6.35 3.32
C VAL A 48 -2.40 5.25 2.44
N THR A 49 -1.74 5.00 1.30
CA THR A 49 -2.02 3.85 0.45
C THR A 49 -1.17 2.66 0.90
N GLU A 50 -1.84 1.53 1.10
CA GLU A 50 -1.25 0.27 1.54
C GLU A 50 -1.54 -0.83 0.53
N LEU A 51 -0.75 -1.89 0.58
CA LEU A 51 -0.94 -3.08 -0.23
C LEU A 51 -0.84 -4.32 0.66
N HIS A 52 -1.84 -5.18 0.58
CA HIS A 52 -1.83 -6.48 1.21
C HIS A 52 -1.61 -7.53 0.12
N ASP A 53 -0.49 -8.23 0.17
CA ASP A 53 -0.09 -9.22 -0.82
C ASP A 53 -0.22 -10.62 -0.24
N PHE A 54 -1.02 -11.48 -0.89
CA PHE A 54 -1.35 -12.81 -0.37
C PHE A 54 -0.48 -13.88 -1.02
N LYS A 55 -0.01 -14.84 -0.22
CA LYS A 55 0.72 -16.02 -0.73
C LYS A 55 -0.18 -16.97 -1.53
N ALA A 56 -1.44 -17.04 -1.16
CA ALA A 56 -2.46 -17.82 -1.85
C ALA A 56 -3.70 -16.94 -2.09
N PRO A 57 -4.51 -17.23 -3.11
CA PRO A 57 -5.74 -16.47 -3.35
C PRO A 57 -6.65 -16.45 -2.11
N ASP A 58 -7.30 -15.30 -1.87
CA ASP A 58 -8.33 -15.20 -0.84
C ASP A 58 -9.46 -16.20 -1.13
N LYS A 59 -9.88 -16.93 -0.11
CA LYS A 59 -10.86 -18.02 -0.27
C LYS A 59 -12.25 -17.50 -0.63
N THR A 60 -12.57 -16.27 -0.29
CA THR A 60 -13.88 -15.69 -0.52
C THR A 60 -13.95 -14.92 -1.84
N ARG A 61 -12.91 -14.12 -2.13
CA ARG A 61 -12.88 -13.22 -3.29
C ARG A 61 -12.01 -13.73 -4.44
N GLY A 62 -11.07 -14.64 -4.17
CA GLY A 62 -10.13 -15.16 -5.16
C GLY A 62 -9.02 -14.16 -5.54
N ASN A 63 -8.96 -13.01 -4.91
CA ASN A 63 -7.92 -12.01 -5.18
C ASN A 63 -6.60 -12.41 -4.53
N ARG A 64 -5.49 -12.00 -5.14
CA ARG A 64 -4.14 -12.25 -4.64
C ARG A 64 -3.49 -11.02 -4.02
N SER A 65 -4.08 -9.87 -4.18
CA SER A 65 -3.69 -8.65 -3.48
C SER A 65 -4.87 -7.71 -3.30
N THR A 66 -4.75 -6.84 -2.28
CA THR A 66 -5.71 -5.77 -2.00
C THR A 66 -4.96 -4.47 -1.84
N LYS A 67 -5.32 -3.46 -2.61
CA LYS A 67 -4.84 -2.09 -2.44
C LYS A 67 -5.82 -1.34 -1.55
N VAL A 68 -5.32 -0.70 -0.51
CA VAL A 68 -6.13 -0.10 0.54
C VAL A 68 -5.71 1.34 0.75
N VAL A 69 -6.68 2.24 0.88
CA VAL A 69 -6.45 3.58 1.43
C VAL A 69 -6.91 3.58 2.86
N SER A 70 -5.97 3.70 3.79
CA SER A 70 -6.21 3.70 5.24
C SER A 70 -6.08 5.11 5.80
N GLU A 71 -6.84 5.40 6.85
CA GLU A 71 -6.71 6.62 7.62
C GLU A 71 -6.46 6.27 9.09
N TYR A 72 -5.36 6.79 9.63
CA TYR A 72 -4.92 6.57 11.00
C TYR A 72 -5.18 7.84 11.83
N ASP A 73 -5.70 7.66 13.02
CA ASP A 73 -5.82 8.70 14.03
C ASP A 73 -4.66 8.52 15.02
N CYS A 74 -3.64 9.37 14.90
CA CYS A 74 -2.41 9.24 15.69
C CYS A 74 -2.63 9.55 17.16
N LYS A 75 -3.62 10.36 17.50
CA LYS A 75 -3.93 10.73 18.88
C LYS A 75 -4.72 9.61 19.58
N GLU A 76 -5.71 9.06 18.91
CA GLU A 76 -6.62 8.06 19.49
C GLU A 76 -6.16 6.61 19.27
N GLY A 77 -5.10 6.40 18.46
CA GLY A 77 -4.56 5.06 18.20
C GLY A 77 -5.53 4.15 17.49
N ARG A 78 -6.17 4.64 16.42
CA ARG A 78 -7.20 3.91 15.67
C ARG A 78 -7.05 4.08 14.16
N ILE A 79 -7.69 3.19 13.43
CA ILE A 79 -7.68 3.14 11.96
C ILE A 79 -9.09 3.00 11.43
N ARG A 80 -9.34 3.55 10.23
CA ARG A 80 -10.45 3.17 9.36
C ARG A 80 -9.96 2.97 7.94
N ILE A 81 -10.66 2.13 7.18
CA ILE A 81 -10.41 1.91 5.77
C ILE A 81 -11.34 2.84 4.99
N LEU A 82 -10.76 3.63 4.08
CA LEU A 82 -11.51 4.54 3.23
C LEU A 82 -11.84 3.93 1.88
N GLN A 83 -10.96 3.07 1.36
CA GLN A 83 -11.10 2.51 0.03
C GLN A 83 -10.35 1.19 -0.05
N GLU A 84 -10.93 0.23 -0.78
CA GLU A 84 -10.30 -1.05 -1.10
C GLU A 84 -10.47 -1.36 -2.58
N GLU A 85 -9.44 -1.99 -3.17
CA GLU A 85 -9.47 -2.55 -4.51
C GLU A 85 -8.86 -3.95 -4.50
N TYR A 86 -9.56 -4.92 -5.09
CA TYR A 86 -9.13 -6.32 -5.14
C TYR A 86 -8.56 -6.65 -6.51
N PHE A 87 -7.39 -7.28 -6.55
CA PHE A 87 -6.68 -7.64 -7.78
C PHE A 87 -6.44 -9.15 -7.89
N SER A 88 -6.54 -9.67 -9.12
CA SER A 88 -6.33 -11.08 -9.40
C SER A 88 -4.88 -11.54 -9.23
N GLY A 89 -3.94 -10.63 -9.40
CA GLY A 89 -2.49 -10.88 -9.29
C GLY A 89 -1.90 -10.37 -7.98
N GLN A 90 -0.66 -10.78 -7.71
CA GLN A 90 0.11 -10.26 -6.59
C GLN A 90 0.55 -8.82 -6.86
N MET A 91 0.86 -8.08 -5.79
CA MET A 91 1.38 -6.71 -5.83
C MET A 91 0.50 -5.72 -6.61
N GLY A 92 -0.81 -5.88 -6.57
CA GLY A 92 -1.75 -5.01 -7.26
C GLY A 92 -1.80 -5.21 -8.77
N ALA A 93 -1.27 -6.34 -9.27
CA ALA A 93 -1.28 -6.67 -10.68
C ALA A 93 -2.53 -7.45 -11.10
N GLY A 94 -2.68 -7.64 -12.41
CA GLY A 94 -3.79 -8.39 -12.98
C GLY A 94 -5.07 -7.57 -13.08
N GLU A 95 -6.20 -8.25 -13.08
CA GLU A 95 -7.52 -7.62 -13.20
C GLU A 95 -8.01 -7.09 -11.86
N ARG A 96 -8.67 -5.94 -11.90
CA ARG A 96 -9.46 -5.47 -10.76
C ARG A 96 -10.74 -6.29 -10.65
N LEU A 97 -10.87 -7.04 -9.57
CA LEU A 97 -12.02 -7.93 -9.33
C LEU A 97 -13.18 -7.25 -8.60
N GLY A 98 -12.95 -6.11 -8.00
CA GLY A 98 -13.94 -5.37 -7.24
C GLY A 98 -13.30 -4.40 -6.28
N GLY A 99 -14.09 -3.83 -5.40
CA GLY A 99 -13.62 -2.88 -4.40
C GLY A 99 -14.76 -2.24 -3.64
N SER A 100 -14.41 -1.30 -2.77
CA SER A 100 -15.34 -0.48 -2.00
C SER A 100 -14.78 0.91 -1.81
N THR A 101 -15.65 1.92 -1.85
CA THR A 101 -15.33 3.31 -1.49
C THR A 101 -16.10 3.76 -0.24
N GLU A 102 -16.77 2.82 0.43
CA GLU A 102 -17.49 3.07 1.68
C GLU A 102 -16.50 3.05 2.85
N PRO A 103 -16.30 4.16 3.57
CA PRO A 103 -15.47 4.15 4.77
C PRO A 103 -16.02 3.19 5.83
N THR A 104 -15.11 2.46 6.46
CA THR A 104 -15.45 1.65 7.64
C THR A 104 -15.58 2.52 8.88
N ASP A 105 -16.14 1.94 9.94
CA ASP A 105 -16.03 2.51 11.27
C ASP A 105 -14.57 2.54 11.73
N TRP A 106 -14.28 3.33 12.76
CA TRP A 106 -12.98 3.35 13.40
C TRP A 106 -12.75 2.09 14.23
N PHE A 107 -11.55 1.53 14.10
CA PHE A 107 -11.08 0.39 14.90
C PHE A 107 -9.92 0.82 15.78
N SER A 108 -10.01 0.55 17.08
CA SER A 108 -8.87 0.74 17.98
C SER A 108 -7.78 -0.26 17.69
N LEU A 109 -6.53 0.20 17.67
CA LEU A 109 -5.36 -0.63 17.44
C LEU A 109 -4.69 -0.96 18.76
N ALA A 110 -4.35 -2.24 18.96
CA ALA A 110 -3.63 -2.69 20.14
C ALA A 110 -2.11 -2.72 19.88
N PRO A 111 -1.27 -2.34 20.85
CA PRO A 111 0.17 -2.50 20.77
C PRO A 111 0.57 -3.95 20.44
N GLY A 112 1.63 -4.12 19.64
CA GLY A 112 2.13 -5.43 19.22
C GLY A 112 1.41 -6.03 18.01
N THR A 113 0.41 -5.38 17.46
CA THR A 113 -0.28 -5.81 16.23
C THR A 113 0.37 -5.21 14.99
N ARG A 114 0.07 -5.80 13.82
CA ARG A 114 0.51 -5.27 12.52
C ARG A 114 -0.02 -3.86 12.27
N GLY A 115 -1.27 -3.62 12.63
CA GLY A 115 -1.88 -2.29 12.52
C GLY A 115 -1.20 -1.24 13.38
N TRP A 116 -0.74 -1.61 14.56
CA TRP A 116 0.03 -0.72 15.44
C TRP A 116 1.39 -0.35 14.84
N THR A 117 2.06 -1.30 14.19
CA THR A 117 3.32 -1.04 13.46
C THR A 117 3.10 -0.03 12.34
N LEU A 118 2.02 -0.18 11.58
CA LEU A 118 1.64 0.76 10.53
C LEU A 118 1.30 2.15 11.07
N LEU A 119 0.54 2.22 12.16
CA LEU A 119 0.22 3.48 12.84
C LEU A 119 1.49 4.22 13.25
N ASN A 120 2.42 3.54 13.90
CA ASN A 120 3.68 4.15 14.31
C ASN A 120 4.51 4.65 13.11
N PHE A 121 4.52 3.89 12.03
CA PHE A 121 5.23 4.27 10.81
C PHE A 121 4.64 5.55 10.20
N VAL A 122 3.34 5.63 10.02
CA VAL A 122 2.70 6.80 9.38
C VAL A 122 2.64 8.01 10.32
N CYS A 123 2.53 7.78 11.62
CA CYS A 123 2.44 8.86 12.62
C CYS A 123 3.80 9.46 12.99
N SER A 124 4.90 8.80 12.64
CA SER A 124 6.27 9.34 12.80
C SER A 124 6.68 10.31 11.70
N ARG A 125 5.83 10.54 10.75
CA ARG A 125 6.09 11.38 9.56
C ARG A 125 5.61 12.81 9.76
#